data_a047271c1379e317df53dd1181cecad7
#
_entry.id   a047271c1379e317df53dd1181cecad7
#
_cell.length_a   1.000
_cell.length_b   1.000
_cell.length_c   1.000
_cell.angle_alpha   90.00
_cell.angle_beta   90.00
_cell.angle_gamma   90.00
#
_symmetry.space_group_name_H-M   'P 1'
#
loop_
_entity.id
_entity.type
_entity.pdbx_description
1 polymer ?
#
loop_
_entity_poly.entity_id
_entity_poly.type
_entity_poly.pdbx_seq_one_letter_code
_entity_poly.pdbx_strand_id
1 'polypeptide(L)'
;HPWVATNLFKAFEEAKNRAMSRCLEMTATRVPFAWCFDAAQQARNLFGDDFFPYGVEKNRKTLEAFLQYGFEQGVCKRKVEVEELFPEEVTRMLTDFHV
;
A
#
# COMPACT_ATOMS: atom_id res chain seq x y z
N HIS A 1 15.66 -15.86 -1.99
CA HIS A 1 14.38 -16.57 -1.73
C HIS A 1 13.19 -15.65 -1.96
N PRO A 2 12.81 -15.37 -3.23
CA PRO A 2 11.70 -14.45 -3.55
C PRO A 2 10.35 -14.88 -2.96
N TRP A 3 10.16 -16.19 -2.74
CA TRP A 3 8.90 -16.69 -2.18
C TRP A 3 8.65 -16.19 -0.75
N VAL A 4 9.70 -15.88 0.00
CA VAL A 4 9.56 -15.32 1.35
C VAL A 4 8.89 -13.96 1.28
N ALA A 5 9.37 -13.08 0.39
CA ALA A 5 8.79 -11.77 0.20
C ALA A 5 7.33 -11.86 -0.26
N THR A 6 7.04 -12.79 -1.17
CA THR A 6 5.67 -12.99 -1.67
C THR A 6 4.73 -13.45 -0.56
N ASN A 7 5.17 -14.40 0.27
CA ASN A 7 4.33 -14.90 1.36
C ASN A 7 4.09 -13.84 2.43
N LEU A 8 5.12 -13.05 2.74
CA LEU A 8 4.96 -11.93 3.67
C LEU A 8 3.98 -10.89 3.12
N PHE A 9 4.09 -10.58 1.83
CA PHE A 9 3.17 -9.63 1.21
C PHE A 9 1.73 -10.12 1.32
N LYS A 10 1.46 -11.39 1.04
CA LYS A 10 0.12 -11.96 1.15
C LYS A 10 -0.42 -11.85 2.57
N ALA A 11 0.40 -12.12 3.57
CA ALA A 11 0.00 -12.05 4.97
C ALA A 11 -0.37 -10.62 5.36
N PHE A 12 0.45 -9.65 4.99
CA PHE A 12 0.17 -8.24 5.26
C PHE A 12 -1.04 -7.75 4.49
N GLU A 13 -1.21 -8.16 3.25
CA GLU A 13 -2.37 -7.80 2.43
C GLU A 13 -3.66 -8.28 3.09
N GLU A 14 -3.70 -9.51 3.57
CA GLU A 14 -4.86 -10.06 4.26
C GLU A 14 -5.13 -9.32 5.56
N ALA A 15 -4.09 -9.04 6.34
CA ALA A 15 -4.24 -8.27 7.58
C ALA A 15 -4.79 -6.88 7.31
N LYS A 16 -4.28 -6.22 6.27
CA LYS A 16 -4.75 -4.90 5.85
C LYS A 16 -6.23 -4.94 5.45
N ASN A 17 -6.63 -5.93 4.67
CA ASN A 17 -8.02 -6.05 4.21
C ASN A 17 -8.96 -6.26 5.40
N ARG A 18 -8.57 -7.06 6.39
CA ARG A 18 -9.36 -7.23 7.61
C ARG A 18 -9.47 -5.94 8.41
N ALA A 19 -8.38 -5.18 8.50
CA ALA A 19 -8.39 -3.90 9.20
C ALA A 19 -9.31 -2.90 8.52
N MET A 20 -9.28 -2.83 7.20
CA MET A 20 -10.17 -1.95 6.43
C MET A 20 -11.63 -2.32 6.63
N SER A 21 -11.95 -3.61 6.65
CA SER A 21 -13.31 -4.08 6.90
C SER A 21 -13.80 -3.64 8.29
N ARG A 22 -12.92 -3.71 9.29
CA ARG A 22 -13.26 -3.27 10.64
C ARG A 22 -13.51 -1.78 10.71
N CYS A 23 -12.77 -0.98 9.95
CA CYS A 23 -12.98 0.46 9.90
C CYS A 23 -14.35 0.82 9.32
N LEU A 24 -14.87 -0.02 8.43
CA LEU A 24 -16.17 0.19 7.79
C LEU A 24 -17.33 -0.44 8.56
N GLU A 25 -17.06 -1.10 9.68
CA GLU A 25 -18.09 -1.73 10.49
C GLU A 25 -18.80 -0.69 11.35
N MET A 26 -20.15 -0.62 11.21
CA MET A 26 -20.96 0.38 11.90
C MET A 26 -21.36 -0.01 13.31
N THR A 27 -21.49 -1.31 13.57
CA THR A 27 -22.11 -1.79 14.82
C THR A 27 -21.14 -1.94 15.97
N ALA A 28 -19.87 -2.23 15.69
CA ALA A 28 -18.87 -2.43 16.73
C ALA A 28 -17.50 -2.13 16.16
N THR A 29 -17.03 -0.91 16.32
CA THR A 29 -15.69 -0.55 15.88
C THR A 29 -14.66 -0.98 16.93
N ARG A 30 -13.55 -1.54 16.46
CA ARG A 30 -12.39 -1.87 17.28
C ARG A 30 -11.29 -0.83 17.18
N VAL A 31 -11.51 0.17 16.33
CA VAL A 31 -10.56 1.28 16.14
C VAL A 31 -10.96 2.38 17.13
N PRO A 32 -10.08 2.72 18.08
CA PRO A 32 -10.46 3.58 19.19
C PRO A 32 -10.33 5.07 18.89
N PHE A 33 -10.96 5.55 17.83
CA PHE A 33 -11.04 6.97 17.60
C PHE A 33 -12.39 7.34 16.99
N ALA A 34 -12.81 8.58 17.27
CA ALA A 34 -14.10 9.07 16.84
C ALA A 34 -14.15 9.23 15.31
N TRP A 35 -15.33 8.98 14.76
CA TRP A 35 -15.59 9.10 13.33
C TRP A 35 -14.73 8.20 12.43
N CYS A 36 -14.22 7.09 12.98
CA CYS A 36 -13.46 6.12 12.21
C CYS A 36 -14.25 5.63 10.98
N PHE A 37 -15.54 5.30 11.18
CA PHE A 37 -16.39 4.86 10.07
C PHE A 37 -16.53 5.93 9.00
N ASP A 38 -16.77 7.19 9.41
CA ASP A 38 -16.93 8.28 8.45
C ASP A 38 -15.65 8.50 7.65
N ALA A 39 -14.49 8.48 8.30
CA ALA A 39 -13.21 8.64 7.63
C ALA A 39 -12.96 7.50 6.62
N ALA A 40 -13.26 6.27 7.02
CA ALA A 40 -13.10 5.11 6.14
C ALA A 40 -14.06 5.18 4.95
N GLN A 41 -15.30 5.62 5.19
CA GLN A 41 -16.31 5.77 4.13
C GLN A 41 -15.87 6.81 3.10
N GLN A 42 -15.34 7.95 3.56
CA GLN A 42 -14.84 8.99 2.69
C GLN A 42 -13.64 8.50 1.88
N ALA A 43 -12.73 7.76 2.50
CA ALA A 43 -11.59 7.19 1.81
C ALA A 43 -12.03 6.22 0.73
N ARG A 44 -13.01 5.36 1.03
CA ARG A 44 -13.54 4.41 0.05
C ARG A 44 -14.22 5.11 -1.11
N ASN A 45 -14.98 6.17 -0.84
CA ASN A 45 -15.64 6.94 -1.88
C ASN A 45 -14.64 7.64 -2.81
N LEU A 46 -13.51 8.07 -2.26
CA LEU A 46 -12.49 8.79 -3.01
C LEU A 46 -11.55 7.86 -3.77
N PHE A 47 -11.15 6.75 -3.14
CA PHE A 47 -10.11 5.87 -3.67
C PHE A 47 -10.62 4.50 -4.13
N GLY A 48 -11.90 4.18 -3.91
CA GLY A 48 -12.46 2.88 -4.22
C GLY A 48 -12.42 1.92 -3.04
N ASP A 49 -12.84 0.68 -3.28
CA ASP A 49 -12.98 -0.32 -2.21
C ASP A 49 -11.65 -0.63 -1.52
N ASP A 50 -10.56 -0.67 -2.29
CA ASP A 50 -9.22 -0.82 -1.72
C ASP A 50 -8.59 0.56 -1.55
N PHE A 51 -8.94 1.25 -0.46
CA PHE A 51 -8.43 2.59 -0.21
C PHE A 51 -7.07 2.61 0.50
N PHE A 52 -6.46 1.45 0.70
CA PHE A 52 -5.11 1.35 1.27
C PHE A 52 -4.32 0.30 0.48
N PRO A 53 -4.08 0.56 -0.81
CA PRO A 53 -3.50 -0.47 -1.68
C PRO A 53 -2.03 -0.73 -1.37
N TYR A 54 -1.65 -2.00 -1.45
CA TYR A 54 -0.26 -2.43 -1.41
C TYR A 54 0.21 -2.75 -2.83
N GLY A 55 1.51 -2.73 -3.03
CA GLY A 55 2.11 -3.09 -4.30
C GLY A 55 2.72 -1.91 -5.01
N VAL A 56 3.67 -2.20 -5.91
CA VAL A 56 4.44 -1.17 -6.60
C VAL A 56 3.56 -0.41 -7.61
N GLU A 57 2.81 -1.12 -8.43
CA GLU A 57 2.06 -0.47 -9.51
C GLU A 57 0.93 0.43 -9.00
N LYS A 58 0.22 0.00 -7.96
CA LYS A 58 -0.85 0.80 -7.37
C LYS A 58 -0.34 2.03 -6.64
N ASN A 59 0.93 2.01 -6.22
CA ASN A 59 1.55 3.10 -5.48
C ASN A 59 2.65 3.80 -6.27
N ARG A 60 2.72 3.59 -7.57
CA ARG A 60 3.81 4.12 -8.40
C ARG A 60 3.93 5.64 -8.30
N LYS A 61 2.83 6.36 -8.37
CA LYS A 61 2.87 7.83 -8.28
C LYS A 61 3.44 8.31 -6.96
N THR A 62 3.05 7.67 -5.88
CA THR A 62 3.55 8.01 -4.54
C THR A 62 5.04 7.71 -4.42
N LEU A 63 5.46 6.55 -4.92
CA LEU A 63 6.87 6.15 -4.89
C LEU A 63 7.73 7.09 -5.74
N GLU A 64 7.25 7.45 -6.91
CA GLU A 64 7.98 8.38 -7.79
C GLU A 64 8.14 9.75 -7.14
N ALA A 65 7.07 10.26 -6.52
CA ALA A 65 7.13 11.54 -5.81
C ALA A 65 8.09 11.48 -4.64
N PHE A 66 8.07 10.41 -3.87
CA PHE A 66 8.99 10.22 -2.75
C PHE A 66 10.45 10.23 -3.21
N LEU A 67 10.75 9.50 -4.28
CA LEU A 67 12.10 9.43 -4.81
C LEU A 67 12.57 10.77 -5.37
N GLN A 68 11.66 11.50 -6.03
CA GLN A 68 11.97 12.84 -6.54
C GLN A 68 12.30 13.80 -5.41
N TYR A 69 11.48 13.80 -4.34
CA TYR A 69 11.73 14.67 -3.19
C TYR A 69 13.00 14.29 -2.46
N GLY A 70 13.29 13.00 -2.34
CA GLY A 70 14.53 12.52 -1.73
C GLY A 70 15.77 13.02 -2.48
N PHE A 71 15.70 13.01 -3.80
CA PHE A 71 16.79 13.53 -4.64
C PHE A 71 16.92 15.07 -4.49
N GLU A 72 15.81 15.79 -4.58
CA GLU A 72 15.80 17.24 -4.48
C GLU A 72 16.30 17.75 -3.13
N GLN A 73 15.99 17.02 -2.06
CA GLN A 73 16.37 17.42 -0.71
C GLN A 73 17.73 16.90 -0.28
N GLY A 74 18.44 16.22 -1.17
CA GLY A 74 19.80 15.76 -0.90
C GLY A 74 19.91 14.49 -0.04
N VAL A 75 18.77 13.82 0.23
CA VAL A 75 18.78 12.54 0.94
C VAL A 75 19.43 11.46 0.10
N CYS A 76 19.12 11.45 -1.20
CA CYS A 76 19.70 10.54 -2.19
C CYS A 76 20.70 11.30 -3.06
N LYS A 77 21.87 10.70 -3.32
CA LYS A 77 22.92 11.34 -4.10
C LYS A 77 22.61 11.36 -5.61
N ARG A 78 21.73 10.48 -6.07
CA ARG A 78 21.28 10.45 -7.46
C ARG A 78 19.79 10.16 -7.50
N LYS A 79 19.16 10.45 -8.62
CA LYS A 79 17.75 10.12 -8.81
C LYS A 79 17.62 8.62 -9.03
N VAL A 80 16.87 7.97 -8.14
CA VAL A 80 16.63 6.52 -8.18
C VAL A 80 15.27 6.27 -8.85
N GLU A 81 15.21 5.26 -9.70
CA GLU A 81 13.95 4.84 -10.30
C GLU A 81 13.25 3.82 -9.39
N VAL A 82 11.93 3.75 -9.49
CA VAL A 82 11.13 2.85 -8.66
C VAL A 82 11.59 1.40 -8.84
N GLU A 83 11.88 1.01 -10.07
CA GLU A 83 12.31 -0.35 -10.39
C GLU A 83 13.60 -0.76 -9.70
N GLU A 84 14.46 0.20 -9.36
CA GLU A 84 15.71 -0.09 -8.67
C GLU A 84 15.53 -0.46 -7.21
N LEU A 85 14.40 -0.09 -6.60
CA LEU A 85 14.13 -0.35 -5.19
C LEU A 85 13.64 -1.76 -4.92
N PHE A 86 13.10 -2.43 -5.91
CA PHE A 86 12.44 -3.71 -5.72
C PHE A 86 12.99 -4.76 -6.67
N PRO A 87 13.25 -5.99 -6.20
CA PRO A 87 13.65 -7.07 -7.10
C PRO A 87 12.59 -7.32 -8.16
N GLU A 88 12.99 -7.39 -9.40
CA GLU A 88 12.07 -7.59 -10.52
C GLU A 88 11.24 -8.86 -10.37
N GLU A 89 11.87 -9.94 -9.90
CA GLU A 89 11.19 -11.20 -9.69
C GLU A 89 10.03 -11.08 -8.71
N VAL A 90 10.24 -10.39 -7.59
CA VAL A 90 9.22 -10.20 -6.57
C VAL A 90 8.10 -9.33 -7.10
N THR A 91 8.44 -8.22 -7.77
CA THR A 91 7.45 -7.31 -8.32
C THR A 91 6.56 -8.03 -9.34
N ARG A 92 7.15 -8.84 -10.20
CA ARG A 92 6.41 -9.61 -11.20
C ARG A 92 5.48 -10.63 -10.54
N MET A 93 5.97 -11.34 -9.52
CA MET A 93 5.17 -12.32 -8.79
C MET A 93 3.98 -11.66 -8.09
N LEU A 94 4.20 -10.51 -7.47
CA LEU A 94 3.14 -9.79 -6.77
C LEU A 94 2.08 -9.26 -7.73
N THR A 95 2.48 -8.84 -8.92
CA THR A 95 1.54 -8.40 -9.96
C THR A 95 0.58 -9.52 -10.35
N ASP A 96 1.05 -10.74 -10.42
CA ASP A 96 0.23 -11.91 -10.77
C ASP A 96 -0.84 -12.21 -9.72
N PHE A 97 -0.67 -11.76 -8.49
CA PHE A 97 -1.64 -11.96 -7.41
C PHE A 97 -2.72 -10.89 -7.33
N HIS A 98 -2.60 -9.83 -8.10
CA HIS A 98 -3.53 -8.70 -8.06
C HIS A 98 -4.41 -8.65 -9.30
N VAL A 99 -4.79 -9.78 -9.75
CA VAL A 99 -5.68 -9.90 -10.90
C VAL A 99 -7.12 -9.58 -10.52
#